data_8f1bcfa3679961df226d696b1610915a
#
_entry.id   8f1bcfa3679961df226d696b1610915a
#
_cell.length_a   1.000
_cell.length_b   1.000
_cell.length_c   1.000
_cell.angle_alpha   90.00
_cell.angle_beta   90.00
_cell.angle_gamma   90.00
#
_symmetry.space_group_name_H-M   'P 1'
#
loop_
_entity.id
_entity.type
_entity.pdbx_description
1 polymer ?
#
loop_
_entity_poly.entity_id
_entity_poly.type
_entity_poly.pdbx_seq_one_letter_code
_entity_poly.pdbx_strand_id
1 'polypeptide(L)'
;MESIEDKALETYSKNIEYFSKNHKELMKLLTTLDIAINTGDYEPRYDLEYIDGYFDIKDIKTGAYVYNGNSLNISKDISRLVDFKKNKRTFEGFPIYTFSDEQVEKAGGITKLVAGVLPMTRYYFEHSDQKGTMKEINKFIFVGVRLGLHIPIIHEKIKSAEYLIIEDDLEIFKLSLFTTQYYTLAQDATLYFSVADDENLFLKTTRLYLRDTFYENRYLKYVLFPTYPTNKLKQIQNSIMTQSFI
;
A
#
# COMPACT_ATOMS: atom_id res chain seq x y z
N MET A 1 6.22 -26.89 -21.07
CA MET A 1 6.39 -25.50 -20.58
C MET A 1 5.03 -25.07 -20.08
N GLU A 2 4.93 -24.65 -18.86
CA GLU A 2 3.71 -24.10 -18.28
C GLU A 2 3.30 -22.83 -19.02
N SER A 3 2.03 -22.69 -19.38
CA SER A 3 1.54 -21.50 -20.09
C SER A 3 1.56 -20.28 -19.19
N ILE A 4 1.49 -19.08 -19.76
CA ILE A 4 1.40 -17.84 -18.97
C ILE A 4 0.08 -17.79 -18.20
N GLU A 5 -0.97 -18.38 -18.77
CA GLU A 5 -2.28 -18.50 -18.15
C GLU A 5 -2.26 -19.43 -16.94
N ASP A 6 -1.58 -20.58 -17.06
CA ASP A 6 -1.42 -21.50 -15.91
C ASP A 6 -0.72 -20.82 -14.74
N LYS A 7 0.33 -20.03 -15.01
CA LYS A 7 1.04 -19.25 -13.98
C LYS A 7 0.17 -18.18 -13.34
N ALA A 8 -0.66 -17.51 -14.13
CA ALA A 8 -1.58 -16.50 -13.61
C ALA A 8 -2.65 -17.15 -12.71
N LEU A 9 -3.19 -18.30 -13.11
CA LEU A 9 -4.16 -19.06 -12.33
C LEU A 9 -3.54 -19.63 -11.05
N GLU A 10 -2.30 -20.12 -11.10
CA GLU A 10 -1.56 -20.55 -9.90
C GLU A 10 -1.34 -19.39 -8.94
N THR A 11 -0.92 -18.22 -9.45
CA THR A 11 -0.74 -16.99 -8.65
C THR A 11 -2.04 -16.58 -7.99
N TYR A 12 -3.13 -16.58 -8.73
CA TYR A 12 -4.47 -16.30 -8.22
C TYR A 12 -4.84 -17.25 -7.09
N SER A 13 -4.72 -18.57 -7.32
CA SER A 13 -5.06 -19.59 -6.33
C SER A 13 -4.30 -19.42 -5.01
N LYS A 14 -2.99 -19.18 -5.08
CA LYS A 14 -2.14 -18.95 -3.90
C LYS A 14 -2.49 -17.65 -3.16
N ASN A 15 -2.82 -16.59 -3.90
CA ASN A 15 -3.32 -15.35 -3.31
C ASN A 15 -4.65 -15.58 -2.58
N ILE A 16 -5.62 -16.28 -3.20
CA ILE A 16 -6.91 -16.59 -2.56
C ILE A 16 -6.69 -17.39 -1.27
N GLU A 17 -5.79 -18.37 -1.26
CA GLU A 17 -5.45 -19.10 -0.04
C GLU A 17 -4.88 -18.18 1.04
N TYR A 18 -3.95 -17.29 0.67
CA TYR A 18 -3.37 -16.30 1.58
C TYR A 18 -4.43 -15.35 2.15
N PHE A 19 -5.27 -14.75 1.30
CA PHE A 19 -6.31 -13.82 1.72
C PHE A 19 -7.39 -14.48 2.58
N SER A 20 -7.76 -15.71 2.27
CA SER A 20 -8.73 -16.48 3.06
C SER A 20 -8.27 -16.71 4.51
N LYS A 21 -6.97 -16.84 4.72
CA LYS A 21 -6.38 -17.05 6.05
C LYS A 21 -6.16 -15.74 6.81
N ASN A 22 -5.69 -14.70 6.12
CA ASN A 22 -5.13 -13.51 6.76
C ASN A 22 -6.00 -12.25 6.63
N HIS A 23 -6.88 -12.16 5.60
CA HIS A 23 -7.67 -10.96 5.27
C HIS A 23 -9.13 -11.32 4.98
N LYS A 24 -9.82 -11.89 5.99
CA LYS A 24 -11.17 -12.48 5.84
C LYS A 24 -12.22 -11.49 5.33
N GLU A 25 -12.17 -10.23 5.76
CA GLU A 25 -13.15 -9.22 5.31
C GLU A 25 -12.95 -8.89 3.82
N LEU A 26 -11.70 -8.70 3.39
CA LEU A 26 -11.40 -8.49 1.97
C LEU A 26 -11.77 -9.72 1.13
N MET A 27 -11.49 -10.92 1.64
CA MET A 27 -11.89 -12.16 0.96
C MET A 27 -13.40 -12.26 0.81
N LYS A 28 -14.17 -11.85 1.80
CA LYS A 28 -15.63 -11.80 1.73
C LYS A 28 -16.11 -10.84 0.64
N LEU A 29 -15.51 -9.65 0.49
CA LEU A 29 -15.82 -8.72 -0.59
C LEU A 29 -15.54 -9.32 -1.97
N LEU A 30 -14.38 -9.96 -2.15
CA LEU A 30 -14.02 -10.65 -3.39
C LEU A 30 -14.99 -11.76 -3.74
N THR A 31 -15.36 -12.59 -2.75
CA THR A 31 -16.34 -13.66 -2.94
C THR A 31 -17.72 -13.11 -3.30
N THR A 32 -18.14 -12.01 -2.66
CA THR A 32 -19.42 -11.35 -2.97
C THR A 32 -19.43 -10.83 -4.41
N LEU A 33 -18.33 -10.24 -4.88
CA LEU A 33 -18.17 -9.80 -6.26
C LEU A 33 -18.27 -10.99 -7.23
N ASP A 34 -17.59 -12.11 -6.93
CA ASP A 34 -17.66 -13.32 -7.75
C ASP A 34 -19.08 -13.89 -7.86
N ILE A 35 -19.79 -13.93 -6.76
CA ILE A 35 -21.20 -14.37 -6.75
C ILE A 35 -22.06 -13.45 -7.62
N ALA A 36 -21.94 -12.14 -7.45
CA ALA A 36 -22.71 -11.15 -8.21
C ALA A 36 -22.43 -11.23 -9.72
N ILE A 37 -21.18 -11.48 -10.13
CA ILE A 37 -20.82 -11.71 -11.52
C ILE A 37 -21.47 -13.02 -12.05
N ASN A 38 -21.38 -14.10 -11.28
CA ASN A 38 -21.88 -15.41 -11.70
C ASN A 38 -23.41 -15.48 -11.74
N THR A 39 -24.10 -14.70 -10.91
CA THR A 39 -25.58 -14.61 -10.93
C THR A 39 -26.10 -13.60 -11.97
N GLY A 40 -25.23 -12.80 -12.56
CA GLY A 40 -25.61 -11.73 -13.49
C GLY A 40 -26.12 -10.46 -12.81
N ASP A 41 -25.97 -10.34 -11.48
CA ASP A 41 -26.34 -9.15 -10.72
C ASP A 41 -25.30 -8.01 -10.87
N TYR A 42 -24.13 -8.34 -11.39
CA TYR A 42 -23.06 -7.39 -11.70
C TYR A 42 -22.43 -7.73 -13.05
N GLU A 43 -22.38 -6.76 -13.95
CA GLU A 43 -21.65 -6.87 -15.21
C GLU A 43 -20.21 -6.41 -15.03
N PRO A 44 -19.19 -7.28 -15.27
CA PRO A 44 -17.80 -6.89 -15.16
C PRO A 44 -17.50 -5.70 -16.07
N ARG A 45 -16.79 -4.73 -15.50
CA ARG A 45 -16.33 -3.56 -16.23
C ARG A 45 -14.96 -3.78 -16.87
N TYR A 46 -14.16 -4.64 -16.27
CA TYR A 46 -12.79 -4.86 -16.69
C TYR A 46 -12.53 -6.32 -17.04
N ASP A 47 -11.62 -6.50 -17.99
CA ASP A 47 -11.07 -7.80 -18.34
C ASP A 47 -9.55 -7.78 -18.28
N LEU A 48 -8.95 -8.94 -17.99
CA LEU A 48 -7.50 -9.13 -17.97
C LEU A 48 -7.09 -9.76 -19.29
N GLU A 49 -6.43 -8.99 -20.13
CA GLU A 49 -5.94 -9.47 -21.43
C GLU A 49 -4.41 -9.63 -21.43
N TYR A 50 -3.95 -10.71 -22.09
CA TYR A 50 -2.54 -10.91 -22.36
C TYR A 50 -2.24 -10.54 -23.81
N ILE A 51 -1.46 -9.44 -24.00
CA ILE A 51 -1.23 -8.84 -25.31
C ILE A 51 0.28 -8.60 -25.46
N ASP A 52 0.86 -9.04 -26.57
CA ASP A 52 2.25 -8.77 -26.95
C ASP A 52 3.28 -9.06 -25.83
N GLY A 53 3.00 -10.09 -25.01
CA GLY A 53 3.94 -10.52 -23.98
C GLY A 53 3.76 -9.89 -22.61
N TYR A 54 2.69 -9.14 -22.36
CA TYR A 54 2.33 -8.56 -21.06
C TYR A 54 0.82 -8.58 -20.80
N PHE A 55 0.44 -8.48 -19.54
CA PHE A 55 -0.96 -8.31 -19.15
C PHE A 55 -1.35 -6.83 -19.16
N ASP A 56 -2.57 -6.53 -19.59
CA ASP A 56 -3.20 -5.22 -19.42
C ASP A 56 -4.64 -5.38 -18.95
N ILE A 57 -5.23 -4.34 -18.38
CA ILE A 57 -6.63 -4.27 -17.97
C ILE A 57 -7.38 -3.52 -19.06
N LYS A 58 -8.37 -4.18 -19.67
CA LYS A 58 -9.27 -3.59 -20.66
C LYS A 58 -10.56 -3.14 -20.00
N ASP A 59 -10.95 -1.90 -20.17
CA ASP A 59 -12.31 -1.44 -19.87
C ASP A 59 -13.24 -1.96 -20.97
N ILE A 60 -14.13 -2.89 -20.62
CA ILE A 60 -14.99 -3.60 -21.58
C ILE A 60 -15.94 -2.65 -22.31
N LYS A 61 -16.41 -1.62 -21.59
CA LYS A 61 -17.38 -0.65 -22.12
C LYS A 61 -16.76 0.29 -23.14
N THR A 62 -15.54 0.76 -22.88
CA THR A 62 -14.86 1.76 -23.72
C THR A 62 -13.87 1.12 -24.70
N GLY A 63 -13.44 -0.11 -24.44
CA GLY A 63 -12.37 -0.78 -25.17
C GLY A 63 -10.98 -0.22 -24.86
N ALA A 64 -10.85 0.73 -23.92
CA ALA A 64 -9.59 1.36 -23.55
C ALA A 64 -8.79 0.48 -22.57
N TYR A 65 -7.48 0.52 -22.72
CA TYR A 65 -6.56 -0.15 -21.80
C TYR A 65 -6.08 0.78 -20.69
N VAL A 66 -5.99 0.26 -19.47
CA VAL A 66 -5.61 1.04 -18.28
C VAL A 66 -4.14 1.46 -18.33
N TYR A 67 -3.25 0.57 -18.76
CA TYR A 67 -1.84 0.90 -18.95
C TYR A 67 -1.62 1.62 -20.28
N ASN A 68 -2.40 1.30 -21.29
CA ASN A 68 -2.26 1.85 -22.64
C ASN A 68 -0.82 1.74 -23.17
N GLY A 69 -0.19 0.58 -22.93
CA GLY A 69 1.17 0.29 -23.30
C GLY A 69 1.72 -0.90 -22.51
N ASN A 70 3.03 -1.16 -22.64
CA ASN A 70 3.66 -2.28 -21.95
C ASN A 70 3.66 -2.09 -20.42
N SER A 71 2.79 -2.81 -19.72
CA SER A 71 2.59 -2.72 -18.27
C SER A 71 3.85 -3.01 -17.46
N LEU A 72 4.75 -3.87 -17.96
CA LEU A 72 6.04 -4.16 -17.31
C LEU A 72 6.98 -2.96 -17.37
N ASN A 73 7.04 -2.26 -18.51
CA ASN A 73 7.86 -1.06 -18.67
C ASN A 73 7.32 0.08 -17.79
N ILE A 74 6.01 0.30 -17.82
CA ILE A 74 5.36 1.30 -16.96
C ILE A 74 5.64 1.00 -15.48
N SER A 75 5.57 -0.27 -15.07
CA SER A 75 5.88 -0.68 -13.69
C SER A 75 7.34 -0.43 -13.30
N LYS A 76 8.28 -0.65 -14.22
CA LYS A 76 9.69 -0.27 -14.05
C LYS A 76 9.87 1.24 -13.91
N ASP A 77 9.17 2.03 -14.72
CA ASP A 77 9.23 3.49 -14.65
C ASP A 77 8.66 4.01 -13.33
N ILE A 78 7.55 3.44 -12.87
CA ILE A 78 7.00 3.73 -11.54
C ILE A 78 8.03 3.43 -10.45
N SER A 79 8.73 2.29 -10.52
CA SER A 79 9.73 1.91 -9.53
C SER A 79 10.94 2.87 -9.48
N ARG A 80 11.29 3.49 -10.60
CA ARG A 80 12.35 4.51 -10.67
C ARG A 80 12.00 5.79 -9.93
N LEU A 81 10.70 6.06 -9.75
CA LEU A 81 10.23 7.24 -9.01
C LEU A 81 10.43 7.12 -7.49
N VAL A 82 10.65 5.92 -6.98
CA VAL A 82 10.89 5.67 -5.55
C VAL A 82 12.36 5.93 -5.25
N ASP A 83 12.64 6.85 -4.34
CA ASP A 83 13.98 7.17 -3.86
C ASP A 83 13.98 7.37 -2.34
N PHE A 84 15.16 7.50 -1.76
CA PHE A 84 15.37 7.68 -0.32
C PHE A 84 15.38 9.15 0.13
N LYS A 85 15.06 10.11 -0.75
CA LYS A 85 15.05 11.54 -0.40
C LYS A 85 13.83 11.87 0.46
N LYS A 86 14.03 12.52 1.60
CA LYS A 86 12.97 12.88 2.56
C LYS A 86 11.89 13.79 1.97
N ASN A 87 12.25 14.65 1.03
CA ASN A 87 11.35 15.66 0.43
C ASN A 87 10.68 15.22 -0.87
N LYS A 88 10.82 13.94 -1.28
CA LYS A 88 10.20 13.43 -2.49
C LYS A 88 9.23 12.30 -2.19
N ARG A 89 7.99 12.41 -2.71
CA ARG A 89 6.96 11.38 -2.56
C ARG A 89 6.85 10.88 -1.12
N THR A 90 6.85 11.83 -0.21
CA THR A 90 6.73 11.60 1.22
C THR A 90 5.54 12.40 1.69
N PHE A 91 4.65 11.78 2.43
CA PHE A 91 3.70 12.54 3.22
C PHE A 91 4.50 13.30 4.27
N GLU A 92 4.24 14.60 4.40
CA GLU A 92 4.99 15.45 5.32
C GLU A 92 4.95 14.86 6.72
N GLY A 93 6.13 14.88 7.33
CA GLY A 93 6.39 14.13 8.55
C GLY A 93 5.44 14.49 9.67
N PHE A 94 5.00 13.49 10.34
CA PHE A 94 4.25 13.64 11.57
C PHE A 94 5.13 14.39 12.59
N PRO A 95 4.63 15.45 13.22
CA PRO A 95 5.42 16.16 14.21
C PRO A 95 5.79 15.21 15.35
N ILE A 96 7.07 15.13 15.65
CA ILE A 96 7.49 14.48 16.89
C ILE A 96 7.13 15.43 18.01
N TYR A 97 6.25 15.01 18.90
CA TYR A 97 6.01 15.76 20.12
C TYR A 97 7.29 15.78 20.94
N THR A 98 7.77 16.99 21.20
CA THR A 98 8.86 17.22 22.14
C THR A 98 8.24 17.74 23.42
N PHE A 99 8.31 16.96 24.48
CA PHE A 99 8.03 17.48 25.81
C PHE A 99 9.28 18.19 26.32
N SER A 100 9.10 19.36 26.98
CA SER A 100 10.16 19.94 27.76
C SER A 100 10.42 19.10 29.03
N ASP A 101 11.61 19.19 29.58
CA ASP A 101 11.95 18.46 30.83
C ASP A 101 10.94 18.75 31.94
N GLU A 102 10.48 20.01 32.05
CA GLU A 102 9.42 20.39 32.98
C GLU A 102 8.08 19.71 32.75
N GLN A 103 7.70 19.50 31.46
CA GLN A 103 6.48 18.76 31.09
C GLN A 103 6.63 17.27 31.41
N VAL A 104 7.83 16.72 31.22
CA VAL A 104 8.12 15.31 31.57
C VAL A 104 8.04 15.08 33.07
N GLU A 105 8.62 16.01 33.89
CA GLU A 105 8.59 15.92 35.33
C GLU A 105 7.17 16.03 35.91
N LYS A 106 6.33 16.87 35.31
CA LYS A 106 4.93 17.06 35.73
C LYS A 106 3.99 15.99 35.17
N ALA A 107 4.44 15.18 34.22
CA ALA A 107 3.62 14.16 33.59
C ALA A 107 3.34 12.97 34.52
N GLY A 108 2.09 12.52 34.56
CA GLY A 108 1.68 11.32 35.27
C GLY A 108 1.25 10.18 34.34
N GLY A 109 1.27 8.96 34.85
CA GLY A 109 0.71 7.80 34.17
C GLY A 109 1.35 7.49 32.81
N ILE A 110 0.52 7.25 31.79
CA ILE A 110 0.93 6.89 30.42
C ILE A 110 1.78 7.98 29.79
N THR A 111 1.48 9.26 30.03
CA THR A 111 2.23 10.39 29.48
C THR A 111 3.71 10.36 29.91
N LYS A 112 3.98 9.95 31.14
CA LYS A 112 5.36 9.82 31.67
C LYS A 112 6.11 8.68 30.98
N LEU A 113 5.44 7.57 30.68
CA LEU A 113 6.00 6.45 29.92
C LEU A 113 6.34 6.88 28.47
N VAL A 114 5.43 7.55 27.79
CA VAL A 114 5.64 8.06 26.42
C VAL A 114 6.78 9.10 26.42
N ALA A 115 6.80 10.02 27.36
CA ALA A 115 7.85 11.01 27.52
C ALA A 115 9.24 10.38 27.72
N GLY A 116 9.32 9.25 28.42
CA GLY A 116 10.57 8.50 28.61
C GLY A 116 11.14 7.86 27.34
N VAL A 117 10.28 7.56 26.36
CA VAL A 117 10.70 6.96 25.07
C VAL A 117 11.12 8.03 24.04
N LEU A 118 10.63 9.26 24.16
CA LEU A 118 10.88 10.34 23.19
C LEU A 118 12.38 10.67 22.99
N PRO A 119 13.25 10.71 24.02
CA PRO A 119 14.67 10.95 23.83
C PRO A 119 15.34 9.88 22.96
N MET A 120 14.94 8.61 23.12
CA MET A 120 15.46 7.49 22.32
C MET A 120 15.02 7.63 20.87
N THR A 121 13.75 7.97 20.65
CA THR A 121 13.18 8.18 19.31
C THR A 121 13.86 9.36 18.62
N ARG A 122 14.10 10.45 19.34
CA ARG A 122 14.83 11.63 18.83
C ARG A 122 16.26 11.23 18.45
N TYR A 123 16.99 10.56 19.34
CA TYR A 123 18.33 10.09 19.08
C TYR A 123 18.40 9.21 17.83
N TYR A 124 17.47 8.25 17.70
CA TYR A 124 17.36 7.40 16.51
C TYR A 124 17.21 8.23 15.24
N PHE A 125 16.27 9.19 15.18
CA PHE A 125 16.06 10.02 14.01
C PHE A 125 17.22 10.96 13.67
N GLU A 126 17.97 11.40 14.67
CA GLU A 126 19.15 12.25 14.46
C GLU A 126 20.33 11.45 13.90
N HIS A 127 20.44 10.16 14.22
CA HIS A 127 21.60 9.33 13.90
C HIS A 127 21.34 8.26 12.84
N SER A 128 20.09 7.91 12.56
CA SER A 128 19.75 6.88 11.57
C SER A 128 19.77 7.39 10.12
N ASP A 129 19.59 8.70 9.94
CA ASP A 129 19.42 9.30 8.63
C ASP A 129 20.60 10.21 8.24
N GLN A 130 21.02 10.11 6.98
CA GLN A 130 21.88 11.13 6.37
C GLN A 130 21.06 12.42 6.12
N LYS A 131 21.74 13.57 6.05
CA LYS A 131 21.07 14.86 5.81
C LYS A 131 20.26 14.82 4.50
N GLY A 132 18.94 14.96 4.61
CA GLY A 132 18.01 14.97 3.48
C GLY A 132 17.73 13.62 2.82
N THR A 133 18.35 12.53 3.30
CA THR A 133 18.17 11.17 2.76
C THR A 133 17.88 10.21 3.90
N MET A 134 16.92 9.32 3.69
CA MET A 134 16.61 8.23 4.63
C MET A 134 17.64 7.11 4.46
N LYS A 135 17.99 6.44 5.53
CA LYS A 135 18.83 5.25 5.51
C LYS A 135 18.02 4.04 5.04
N GLU A 136 16.80 3.93 5.53
CA GLU A 136 15.86 2.83 5.30
C GLU A 136 14.46 3.40 5.09
N ILE A 137 13.60 2.65 4.39
CA ILE A 137 12.19 2.96 4.21
C ILE A 137 11.42 1.77 4.80
N ASN A 138 11.15 1.82 6.10
CA ASN A 138 10.50 0.70 6.80
C ASN A 138 9.00 0.62 6.56
N LYS A 139 8.37 1.74 6.24
CA LYS A 139 6.95 1.83 5.88
C LYS A 139 6.79 2.46 4.50
N PHE A 140 5.94 1.83 3.67
CA PHE A 140 5.70 2.34 2.33
C PHE A 140 4.23 2.19 1.93
N ILE A 141 3.73 3.14 1.13
CA ILE A 141 2.32 3.21 0.72
C ILE A 141 2.22 3.10 -0.79
N PHE A 142 1.46 2.12 -1.28
CA PHE A 142 1.08 2.00 -2.67
C PHE A 142 -0.33 2.59 -2.86
N VAL A 143 -0.46 3.57 -3.76
CA VAL A 143 -1.73 4.22 -4.07
C VAL A 143 -2.11 3.95 -5.52
N GLY A 144 -3.16 3.19 -5.73
CA GLY A 144 -3.56 2.66 -7.03
C GLY A 144 -2.70 1.45 -7.43
N VAL A 145 -3.22 0.27 -7.17
CA VAL A 145 -2.50 -0.99 -7.41
C VAL A 145 -2.48 -1.36 -8.89
N ARG A 146 -3.62 -1.24 -9.55
CA ARG A 146 -3.84 -1.79 -10.88
C ARG A 146 -3.47 -3.28 -10.92
N LEU A 147 -2.58 -3.73 -11.82
CA LEU A 147 -2.06 -5.11 -11.84
C LEU A 147 -1.00 -5.39 -10.75
N GLY A 148 -0.55 -4.38 -10.01
CA GLY A 148 0.42 -4.54 -8.92
C GLY A 148 1.85 -4.87 -9.35
N LEU A 149 2.15 -4.92 -10.65
CA LEU A 149 3.45 -5.35 -11.19
C LEU A 149 4.65 -4.52 -10.70
N HIS A 150 4.42 -3.28 -10.28
CA HIS A 150 5.45 -2.41 -9.71
C HIS A 150 5.77 -2.73 -8.24
N ILE A 151 4.87 -3.44 -7.54
CA ILE A 151 5.01 -3.76 -6.11
C ILE A 151 6.25 -4.62 -5.84
N PRO A 152 6.44 -5.78 -6.46
CA PRO A 152 7.62 -6.60 -6.22
C PRO A 152 8.91 -5.89 -6.63
N ILE A 153 8.90 -5.10 -7.71
CA ILE A 153 10.08 -4.35 -8.17
C ILE A 153 10.49 -3.31 -7.12
N ILE A 154 9.52 -2.62 -6.53
CA ILE A 154 9.76 -1.64 -5.46
C ILE A 154 10.20 -2.35 -4.18
N HIS A 155 9.57 -3.48 -3.82
CA HIS A 155 9.96 -4.26 -2.65
C HIS A 155 11.42 -4.69 -2.70
N GLU A 156 11.89 -5.23 -3.82
CA GLU A 156 13.30 -5.58 -4.00
C GLU A 156 14.26 -4.41 -3.78
N LYS A 157 13.83 -3.20 -4.10
CA LYS A 157 14.62 -1.98 -3.97
C LYS A 157 14.70 -1.45 -2.54
N ILE A 158 13.57 -1.47 -1.81
CA ILE A 158 13.47 -0.78 -0.52
C ILE A 158 13.33 -1.73 0.67
N LYS A 159 12.83 -2.95 0.44
CA LYS A 159 12.63 -4.01 1.45
C LYS A 159 11.95 -3.51 2.72
N SER A 160 10.89 -2.72 2.56
CA SER A 160 10.12 -2.22 3.69
C SER A 160 9.50 -3.35 4.50
N ALA A 161 9.45 -3.18 5.80
CA ALA A 161 8.84 -4.13 6.71
C ALA A 161 7.31 -4.08 6.69
N GLU A 162 6.74 -2.94 6.30
CA GLU A 162 5.30 -2.73 6.30
C GLU A 162 4.84 -2.00 5.03
N TYR A 163 3.76 -2.50 4.41
CA TYR A 163 3.14 -1.89 3.24
C TYR A 163 1.66 -1.61 3.48
N LEU A 164 1.22 -0.39 3.17
CA LEU A 164 -0.18 -0.05 3.00
C LEU A 164 -0.52 -0.04 1.51
N ILE A 165 -1.45 -0.88 1.10
CA ILE A 165 -1.85 -1.11 -0.28
C ILE A 165 -3.27 -0.57 -0.44
N ILE A 166 -3.44 0.47 -1.25
CA ILE A 166 -4.71 1.18 -1.44
C ILE A 166 -5.17 1.01 -2.90
N GLU A 167 -6.39 0.49 -3.10
CA GLU A 167 -7.07 0.44 -4.39
C GLU A 167 -8.57 0.71 -4.21
N ASP A 168 -9.10 1.67 -4.93
CA ASP A 168 -10.50 2.06 -4.81
C ASP A 168 -11.47 1.12 -5.55
N ASP A 169 -10.96 0.37 -6.52
CA ASP A 169 -11.75 -0.50 -7.38
C ASP A 169 -11.49 -1.97 -7.05
N LEU A 170 -12.53 -2.63 -6.49
CA LEU A 170 -12.45 -4.02 -6.07
C LEU A 170 -12.20 -4.97 -7.25
N GLU A 171 -12.78 -4.66 -8.42
CA GLU A 171 -12.62 -5.47 -9.62
C GLU A 171 -11.19 -5.39 -10.15
N ILE A 172 -10.62 -4.18 -10.20
CA ILE A 172 -9.22 -3.98 -10.56
C ILE A 172 -8.29 -4.69 -9.56
N PHE A 173 -8.56 -4.57 -8.25
CA PHE A 173 -7.79 -5.29 -7.25
C PHE A 173 -7.85 -6.81 -7.46
N LYS A 174 -9.03 -7.36 -7.75
CA LYS A 174 -9.19 -8.78 -8.07
C LYS A 174 -8.32 -9.20 -9.24
N LEU A 175 -8.24 -8.41 -10.31
CA LEU A 175 -7.37 -8.70 -11.45
C LEU A 175 -5.88 -8.71 -11.06
N SER A 176 -5.46 -7.91 -10.09
CA SER A 176 -4.08 -7.91 -9.60
C SER A 176 -3.67 -9.24 -8.95
N LEU A 177 -4.64 -10.02 -8.46
CA LEU A 177 -4.37 -11.32 -7.85
C LEU A 177 -3.84 -12.36 -8.84
N PHE A 178 -4.04 -12.17 -10.14
CA PHE A 178 -3.49 -13.02 -11.19
C PHE A 178 -2.03 -12.69 -11.52
N THR A 179 -1.57 -11.48 -11.19
CA THR A 179 -0.30 -10.94 -11.69
C THR A 179 0.71 -10.61 -10.59
N THR A 180 0.25 -10.34 -9.37
CA THR A 180 1.08 -9.95 -8.23
C THR A 180 1.01 -11.00 -7.13
N GLN A 181 2.17 -11.52 -6.70
CA GLN A 181 2.30 -12.57 -5.69
C GLN A 181 2.29 -11.96 -4.27
N TYR A 182 1.12 -11.54 -3.79
CA TYR A 182 0.97 -10.99 -2.43
C TYR A 182 1.36 -11.99 -1.34
N TYR A 183 1.09 -13.28 -1.56
CA TYR A 183 1.48 -14.35 -0.65
C TYR A 183 3.01 -14.47 -0.47
N THR A 184 3.79 -14.12 -1.50
CA THR A 184 5.25 -14.09 -1.42
C THR A 184 5.71 -12.82 -0.70
N LEU A 185 5.16 -11.66 -1.06
CA LEU A 185 5.46 -10.39 -0.41
C LEU A 185 5.19 -10.45 1.11
N ALA A 186 4.14 -11.17 1.51
CA ALA A 186 3.76 -11.34 2.92
C ALA A 186 4.72 -12.23 3.74
N GLN A 187 5.69 -12.89 3.11
CA GLN A 187 6.73 -13.63 3.83
C GLN A 187 7.80 -12.67 4.38
N ASP A 188 8.00 -11.54 3.72
CA ASP A 188 9.05 -10.58 4.04
C ASP A 188 8.51 -9.30 4.70
N ALA A 189 7.20 -9.04 4.60
CA ALA A 189 6.59 -7.81 5.08
C ALA A 189 5.16 -7.99 5.61
N THR A 190 4.75 -7.12 6.51
CA THR A 190 3.36 -7.01 6.94
C THR A 190 2.57 -6.20 5.92
N LEU A 191 1.44 -6.75 5.44
CA LEU A 191 0.61 -6.12 4.43
C LEU A 191 -0.71 -5.64 5.03
N TYR A 192 -1.02 -4.37 4.82
CA TYR A 192 -2.29 -3.73 5.14
C TYR A 192 -3.01 -3.40 3.84
N PHE A 193 -4.25 -3.83 3.71
CA PHE A 193 -5.05 -3.59 2.50
C PHE A 193 -6.22 -2.66 2.81
N SER A 194 -6.34 -1.62 2.02
CA SER A 194 -7.52 -0.76 1.95
C SER A 194 -8.05 -0.83 0.52
N VAL A 195 -9.04 -1.69 0.29
CA VAL A 195 -9.57 -2.00 -1.04
C VAL A 195 -11.05 -1.76 -1.07
N ALA A 196 -11.49 -0.85 -1.93
CA ALA A 196 -12.88 -0.41 -2.03
C ALA A 196 -13.50 -0.04 -0.67
N ASP A 197 -12.68 0.41 0.27
CA ASP A 197 -13.07 0.77 1.61
C ASP A 197 -13.92 2.06 1.61
N ASP A 198 -14.95 2.09 2.44
CA ASP A 198 -15.54 3.34 2.86
C ASP A 198 -14.59 4.10 3.81
N GLU A 199 -14.96 5.32 4.19
CA GLU A 199 -14.14 6.17 5.05
C GLU A 199 -13.81 5.50 6.40
N ASN A 200 -14.77 4.79 7.00
CA ASN A 200 -14.59 4.15 8.31
C ASN A 200 -13.61 2.98 8.25
N LEU A 201 -13.74 2.14 7.22
CA LEU A 201 -12.83 1.02 7.01
C LEU A 201 -11.43 1.51 6.64
N PHE A 202 -11.34 2.54 5.78
CA PHE A 202 -10.06 3.19 5.46
C PHE A 202 -9.37 3.73 6.72
N LEU A 203 -10.09 4.45 7.58
CA LEU A 203 -9.56 4.97 8.85
C LEU A 203 -9.13 3.84 9.79
N LYS A 204 -9.85 2.74 9.83
CA LYS A 204 -9.50 1.57 10.64
C LYS A 204 -8.20 0.92 10.16
N THR A 205 -8.09 0.68 8.85
CA THR A 205 -6.91 0.05 8.23
C THR A 205 -5.67 0.93 8.38
N THR A 206 -5.80 2.23 8.09
CA THR A 206 -4.70 3.19 8.22
C THR A 206 -4.25 3.37 9.68
N ARG A 207 -5.19 3.32 10.64
CA ARG A 207 -4.85 3.35 12.07
C ARG A 207 -4.01 2.16 12.50
N LEU A 208 -4.33 0.96 12.03
CA LEU A 208 -3.52 -0.24 12.30
C LEU A 208 -2.11 -0.07 11.72
N TYR A 209 -2.00 0.33 10.46
CA TYR A 209 -0.73 0.60 9.80
C TYR A 209 0.10 1.68 10.52
N LEU A 210 -0.53 2.74 11.03
CA LEU A 210 0.18 3.83 11.70
C LEU A 210 0.57 3.47 13.15
N ARG A 211 -0.20 2.61 13.81
CA ARG A 211 0.05 2.22 15.21
C ARG A 211 1.30 1.37 15.35
N ASP A 212 1.43 0.39 14.47
CA ASP A 212 2.56 -0.51 14.51
C ASP A 212 3.81 0.27 14.04
N THR A 213 4.94 0.09 14.72
CA THR A 213 6.18 0.84 14.45
C THR A 213 5.97 2.35 14.27
N PHE A 214 5.19 2.98 15.16
CA PHE A 214 4.75 4.39 15.06
C PHE A 214 5.91 5.39 14.90
N TYR A 215 7.08 5.09 15.39
CA TYR A 215 8.29 5.90 15.26
C TYR A 215 8.79 6.01 13.82
N GLU A 216 8.39 5.10 12.93
CA GLU A 216 8.71 5.13 11.50
C GLU A 216 7.74 6.02 10.69
N ASN A 217 6.68 6.52 11.31
CA ASN A 217 5.70 7.36 10.63
C ASN A 217 6.22 8.75 10.22
N ARG A 218 7.39 9.16 10.69
CA ARG A 218 7.92 10.51 10.44
C ARG A 218 8.03 10.87 8.96
N TYR A 219 8.39 9.91 8.14
CA TYR A 219 8.54 10.08 6.69
C TYR A 219 7.87 8.92 5.97
N LEU A 220 6.56 8.99 5.81
CA LEU A 220 5.82 7.95 5.09
C LEU A 220 6.00 8.15 3.58
N LYS A 221 6.79 7.27 2.99
CA LYS A 221 7.02 7.25 1.55
C LYS A 221 5.84 6.61 0.83
N TYR A 222 5.54 7.11 -0.36
CA TYR A 222 4.49 6.54 -1.19
C TYR A 222 4.86 6.53 -2.67
N VAL A 223 4.15 5.71 -3.42
CA VAL A 223 4.05 5.79 -4.87
C VAL A 223 2.59 5.89 -5.29
N LEU A 224 2.34 6.73 -6.28
CA LEU A 224 1.03 6.90 -6.90
C LEU A 224 1.09 6.32 -8.31
N PHE A 225 0.12 5.46 -8.65
CA PHE A 225 -0.01 5.01 -10.04
C PHE A 225 -0.39 6.20 -10.95
N PRO A 226 0.22 6.36 -12.14
CA PRO A 226 0.09 7.59 -12.94
C PRO A 226 -1.34 8.00 -13.29
N THR A 227 -2.24 7.03 -13.50
CA THR A 227 -3.65 7.30 -13.83
C THR A 227 -4.56 7.44 -12.60
N TYR A 228 -4.02 7.33 -11.39
CA TYR A 228 -4.81 7.48 -10.17
C TYR A 228 -5.13 8.95 -9.91
N PRO A 229 -6.38 9.30 -9.51
CA PRO A 229 -6.78 10.69 -9.34
C PRO A 229 -6.00 11.42 -8.24
N THR A 230 -5.40 12.57 -8.59
CA THR A 230 -4.57 13.33 -7.64
C THR A 230 -5.36 13.99 -6.51
N ASN A 231 -6.65 14.28 -6.70
CA ASN A 231 -7.54 14.77 -5.64
C ASN A 231 -7.75 13.70 -4.56
N LYS A 232 -7.86 12.41 -4.93
CA LYS A 232 -7.95 11.32 -3.97
C LYS A 232 -6.67 11.15 -3.17
N LEU A 233 -5.49 11.35 -3.78
CA LEU A 233 -4.22 11.34 -3.05
C LEU A 233 -4.22 12.35 -1.91
N LYS A 234 -4.73 13.57 -2.12
CA LYS A 234 -4.83 14.59 -1.06
C LYS A 234 -5.78 14.15 0.07
N GLN A 235 -6.89 13.51 -0.26
CA GLN A 235 -7.82 12.98 0.73
C GLN A 235 -7.14 11.88 1.57
N ILE A 236 -6.47 10.92 0.92
CA ILE A 236 -5.69 9.87 1.57
C ILE A 236 -4.63 10.48 2.50
N GLN A 237 -3.86 11.44 2.00
CA GLN A 237 -2.84 12.14 2.78
C GLN A 237 -3.44 12.80 4.03
N ASN A 238 -4.51 13.58 3.87
CA ASN A 238 -5.17 14.24 4.98
C ASN A 238 -5.68 13.23 6.01
N SER A 239 -6.34 12.17 5.56
CA SER A 239 -6.87 11.13 6.46
C SER A 239 -5.77 10.39 7.22
N ILE A 240 -4.63 10.13 6.60
CA ILE A 240 -3.47 9.55 7.28
C ILE A 240 -2.87 10.54 8.27
N MET A 241 -2.67 11.79 7.86
CA MET A 241 -2.04 12.82 8.69
C MET A 241 -2.87 13.17 9.93
N THR A 242 -4.20 13.12 9.85
CA THR A 242 -5.07 13.40 11.01
C THR A 242 -5.08 12.28 12.05
N GLN A 243 -4.60 11.10 11.74
CA GLN A 243 -4.56 9.94 12.65
C GLN A 243 -3.23 9.76 13.37
N SER A 244 -2.24 10.57 13.08
CA SER A 244 -0.85 10.34 13.44
C SER A 244 -0.49 10.61 14.89
N PHE A 245 -1.46 10.83 15.68
CA PHE A 245 -1.21 11.23 17.03
C PHE A 245 -1.67 10.25 18.01
N ILE A 246 -0.79 9.48 18.35
CA ILE A 246 -1.00 8.73 19.60
C ILE A 246 0.23 8.89 20.44
#